data_38df80248c512c66281dd4cbc5fc6827
#
_entry.id   38df80248c512c66281dd4cbc5fc6827
#
_cell.length_a   1.000
_cell.length_b   1.000
_cell.length_c   1.000
_cell.angle_alpha   90.00
_cell.angle_beta   90.00
_cell.angle_gamma   90.00
#
_symmetry.space_group_name_H-M   'P 1'
#
loop_
_entity.id
_entity.type
_entity.pdbx_description
1 polymer ?
#
loop_
_entity_poly.entity_id
_entity_poly.type
_entity_poly.pdbx_seq_one_letter_code
_entity_poly.pdbx_strand_id
1 'polypeptide(L)'
;MSLTLKNLESALAGESMAHIKYRYFAKLARAEGFEDVAKHFEHTADQEILHAWGHLELLIGKPSTKECLDLAIEGETYEFTTMYPEFHRAAVHEGNTQAQLEVLLQITESKEHAEQFKAVLAKAEKRFAALQKVEERHAKAYQQVKDTL
;
A
#
# COMPACT_ATOMS: atom_id res chain seq x y z
N MET A 1 -2.58 19.73 -11.24
CA MET A 1 -2.86 18.32 -11.66
C MET A 1 -3.78 18.34 -12.86
N SER A 2 -3.50 17.54 -13.90
CA SER A 2 -4.36 17.47 -15.09
C SER A 2 -5.70 16.79 -14.77
N LEU A 3 -6.73 17.01 -15.60
CA LEU A 3 -8.04 16.33 -15.43
C LEU A 3 -7.90 14.81 -15.53
N THR A 4 -7.04 14.32 -16.43
CA THR A 4 -6.76 12.88 -16.57
C THR A 4 -6.23 12.26 -15.28
N LEU A 5 -5.26 12.91 -14.61
CA LEU A 5 -4.72 12.41 -13.35
C LEU A 5 -5.78 12.38 -12.24
N LYS A 6 -6.62 13.42 -12.14
CA LYS A 6 -7.76 13.41 -11.19
C LYS A 6 -8.75 12.29 -11.47
N ASN A 7 -9.03 12.02 -12.74
CA ASN A 7 -9.92 10.93 -13.13
C ASN A 7 -9.32 9.56 -12.76
N LEU A 8 -8.01 9.37 -12.97
CA LEU A 8 -7.30 8.14 -12.57
C LEU A 8 -7.30 7.93 -11.05
N GLU A 9 -7.09 9.00 -10.27
CA GLU A 9 -7.20 8.92 -8.80
C GLU A 9 -8.62 8.55 -8.36
N SER A 10 -9.64 9.15 -8.97
CA SER A 10 -11.04 8.83 -8.68
C SER A 10 -11.39 7.39 -9.08
N ALA A 11 -10.89 6.92 -10.22
CA ALA A 11 -11.08 5.55 -10.67
C ALA A 11 -10.39 4.57 -9.73
N LEU A 12 -9.11 4.80 -9.38
CA LEU A 12 -8.37 3.99 -8.39
C LEU A 12 -9.13 3.88 -7.07
N ALA A 13 -9.63 5.00 -6.54
CA ALA A 13 -10.42 5.01 -5.31
C ALA A 13 -11.73 4.21 -5.46
N GLY A 14 -12.44 4.37 -6.59
CA GLY A 14 -13.69 3.67 -6.89
C GLY A 14 -13.50 2.16 -6.95
N GLU A 15 -12.54 1.68 -7.74
CA GLU A 15 -12.25 0.25 -7.93
C GLU A 15 -11.72 -0.42 -6.65
N SER A 16 -10.85 0.28 -5.90
CA SER A 16 -10.37 -0.20 -4.60
C SER A 16 -11.52 -0.36 -3.60
N MET A 17 -12.44 0.61 -3.56
CA MET A 17 -13.63 0.55 -2.72
C MET A 17 -14.59 -0.56 -3.18
N ALA A 18 -14.79 -0.76 -4.48
CA ALA A 18 -15.61 -1.83 -5.05
C ALA A 18 -15.05 -3.19 -4.65
N HIS A 19 -13.73 -3.42 -4.80
CA HIS A 19 -13.06 -4.63 -4.35
C HIS A 19 -13.39 -4.97 -2.88
N ILE A 20 -13.20 -4.03 -1.96
CA ILE A 20 -13.46 -4.25 -0.53
C ILE A 20 -14.95 -4.50 -0.26
N LYS A 21 -15.86 -3.71 -0.87
CA LYS A 21 -17.31 -3.89 -0.71
C LYS A 21 -17.76 -5.27 -1.19
N TYR A 22 -17.29 -5.72 -2.36
CA TYR A 22 -17.70 -7.01 -2.89
C TYR A 22 -17.15 -8.18 -2.06
N ARG A 23 -15.93 -8.09 -1.52
CA ARG A 23 -15.43 -9.06 -0.52
C ARG A 23 -16.33 -9.12 0.71
N TYR A 24 -16.77 -7.97 1.21
CA TYR A 24 -17.68 -7.91 2.34
C TYR A 24 -19.07 -8.46 2.02
N PHE A 25 -19.61 -8.11 0.85
CA PHE A 25 -20.90 -8.64 0.38
C PHE A 25 -20.87 -10.17 0.18
N ALA A 26 -19.75 -10.70 -0.32
CA ALA A 26 -19.56 -12.16 -0.39
C ALA A 26 -19.62 -12.81 0.99
N LYS A 27 -18.98 -12.21 2.00
CA LYS A 27 -19.04 -12.69 3.39
C LYS A 27 -20.49 -12.70 3.90
N LEU A 28 -21.27 -11.65 3.64
CA LEU A 28 -22.67 -11.58 4.06
C LEU A 28 -23.54 -12.62 3.33
N ALA A 29 -23.44 -12.71 2.00
CA ALA A 29 -24.17 -13.69 1.21
C ALA A 29 -23.89 -15.13 1.65
N ARG A 30 -22.64 -15.44 1.97
CA ARG A 30 -22.26 -16.78 2.50
C ARG A 30 -22.86 -17.04 3.86
N ALA A 31 -22.91 -16.05 4.74
CA ALA A 31 -23.54 -16.19 6.05
C ALA A 31 -25.06 -16.42 5.95
N GLU A 32 -25.69 -15.91 4.89
CA GLU A 32 -27.12 -16.11 4.59
C GLU A 32 -27.38 -17.41 3.79
N GLY A 33 -26.35 -18.17 3.42
CA GLY A 33 -26.46 -19.43 2.68
C GLY A 33 -26.49 -19.29 1.15
N PHE A 34 -26.22 -18.10 0.60
CA PHE A 34 -26.18 -17.83 -0.84
C PHE A 34 -24.78 -18.01 -1.41
N GLU A 35 -24.26 -19.22 -1.44
CA GLU A 35 -22.88 -19.51 -1.85
C GLU A 35 -22.55 -19.08 -3.28
N ASP A 36 -23.48 -19.27 -4.23
CA ASP A 36 -23.25 -18.86 -5.62
C ASP A 36 -23.20 -17.34 -5.79
N VAL A 37 -23.99 -16.61 -5.02
CA VAL A 37 -23.92 -15.14 -4.96
C VAL A 37 -22.60 -14.69 -4.35
N ALA A 38 -22.16 -15.32 -3.27
CA ALA A 38 -20.89 -15.04 -2.64
C ALA A 38 -19.71 -15.22 -3.62
N LYS A 39 -19.66 -16.35 -4.34
CA LYS A 39 -18.65 -16.60 -5.39
C LYS A 39 -18.67 -15.57 -6.50
N HIS A 40 -19.85 -15.11 -6.91
CA HIS A 40 -19.96 -14.07 -7.93
C HIS A 40 -19.36 -12.74 -7.46
N PHE A 41 -19.66 -12.32 -6.21
CA PHE A 41 -19.04 -11.15 -5.62
C PHE A 41 -17.51 -11.29 -5.51
N GLU A 42 -17.01 -12.45 -5.07
CA GLU A 42 -15.56 -12.70 -4.98
C GLU A 42 -14.89 -12.60 -6.35
N HIS A 43 -15.48 -13.22 -7.36
CA HIS A 43 -14.95 -13.16 -8.72
C HIS A 43 -14.88 -11.71 -9.24
N THR A 44 -15.95 -10.93 -9.05
CA THR A 44 -15.95 -9.53 -9.47
C THR A 44 -14.92 -8.72 -8.67
N ALA A 45 -14.82 -8.94 -7.36
CA ALA A 45 -13.80 -8.28 -6.53
C ALA A 45 -12.37 -8.52 -7.06
N ASP A 46 -12.08 -9.75 -7.55
CA ASP A 46 -10.78 -10.09 -8.14
C ASP A 46 -10.51 -9.37 -9.48
N GLN A 47 -11.56 -8.94 -10.17
CA GLN A 47 -11.42 -8.11 -11.37
C GLN A 47 -11.18 -6.64 -11.00
N GLU A 48 -11.91 -6.09 -10.01
CA GLU A 48 -11.78 -4.70 -9.60
C GLU A 48 -10.38 -4.37 -9.06
N ILE A 49 -9.73 -5.30 -8.35
CA ILE A 49 -8.35 -5.05 -7.90
C ILE A 49 -7.35 -4.97 -9.06
N LEU A 50 -7.59 -5.68 -10.16
CA LEU A 50 -6.75 -5.57 -11.36
C LEU A 50 -6.94 -4.23 -12.06
N HIS A 51 -8.18 -3.71 -12.12
CA HIS A 51 -8.48 -2.38 -12.63
C HIS A 51 -7.78 -1.31 -11.78
N ALA A 52 -7.87 -1.42 -10.44
CA ALA A 52 -7.21 -0.52 -9.51
C ALA A 52 -5.69 -0.50 -9.70
N TRP A 53 -5.03 -1.67 -9.88
CA TRP A 53 -3.60 -1.74 -10.18
C TRP A 53 -3.24 -1.06 -11.49
N GLY A 54 -4.05 -1.22 -12.54
CA GLY A 54 -3.85 -0.52 -13.81
C GLY A 54 -3.87 0.99 -13.66
N HIS A 55 -4.82 1.53 -12.89
CA HIS A 55 -4.89 2.96 -12.60
C HIS A 55 -3.72 3.43 -11.74
N LEU A 56 -3.33 2.65 -10.73
CA LEU A 56 -2.19 2.95 -9.88
C LEU A 56 -0.89 3.02 -10.67
N GLU A 57 -0.63 2.06 -11.56
CA GLU A 57 0.57 2.05 -12.41
C GLU A 57 0.65 3.30 -13.29
N LEU A 58 -0.49 3.80 -13.80
CA LEU A 58 -0.54 5.04 -14.57
C LEU A 58 -0.27 6.30 -13.72
N LEU A 59 -0.60 6.25 -12.42
CA LEU A 59 -0.41 7.36 -11.50
C LEU A 59 1.02 7.48 -10.97
N ILE A 60 1.62 6.36 -10.56
CA ILE A 60 2.91 6.35 -9.88
C ILE A 60 4.04 5.72 -10.71
N GLY A 61 3.73 5.14 -11.86
CA GLY A 61 4.70 4.42 -12.69
C GLY A 61 5.16 3.11 -12.06
N LYS A 62 6.46 2.81 -12.22
CA LYS A 62 7.09 1.60 -11.67
C LYS A 62 8.20 1.98 -10.69
N PRO A 63 7.85 2.39 -9.47
CA PRO A 63 8.84 2.74 -8.47
C PRO A 63 9.67 1.50 -8.07
N SER A 64 10.92 1.74 -7.70
CA SER A 64 11.78 0.72 -7.12
C SER A 64 11.26 0.26 -5.75
N THR A 65 11.71 -0.90 -5.28
CA THR A 65 11.35 -1.39 -3.93
C THR A 65 11.67 -0.37 -2.82
N LYS A 66 12.76 0.39 -2.97
CA LYS A 66 13.10 1.44 -2.02
C LYS A 66 12.06 2.56 -2.05
N GLU A 67 11.71 3.06 -3.22
CA GLU A 67 10.68 4.09 -3.39
C GLU A 67 9.31 3.62 -2.89
N CYS A 68 8.95 2.35 -3.10
CA CYS A 68 7.73 1.79 -2.53
C CYS A 68 7.73 1.82 -0.99
N LEU A 69 8.86 1.50 -0.36
CA LEU A 69 8.99 1.58 1.10
C LEU A 69 8.93 3.02 1.61
N ASP A 70 9.57 3.97 0.90
CA ASP A 70 9.51 5.39 1.23
C ASP A 70 8.06 5.91 1.14
N LEU A 71 7.33 5.56 0.07
CA LEU A 71 5.91 5.92 -0.10
C LEU A 71 5.01 5.30 1.00
N ALA A 72 5.26 4.06 1.39
CA ALA A 72 4.51 3.42 2.46
C ALA A 72 4.76 4.11 3.81
N ILE A 73 6.02 4.43 4.14
CA ILE A 73 6.38 5.17 5.36
C ILE A 73 5.72 6.56 5.38
N GLU A 74 5.71 7.26 4.25
CA GLU A 74 5.07 8.57 4.12
C GLU A 74 3.55 8.46 4.33
N GLY A 75 2.88 7.49 3.68
CA GLY A 75 1.45 7.26 3.82
C GLY A 75 1.04 6.96 5.26
N GLU A 76 1.66 5.96 5.88
CA GLU A 76 1.37 5.58 7.26
C GLU A 76 1.67 6.74 8.24
N THR A 77 2.75 7.49 7.99
CA THR A 77 3.08 8.66 8.82
C THR A 77 2.01 9.74 8.70
N TYR A 78 1.52 10.04 7.51
CA TYR A 78 0.42 10.98 7.29
C TYR A 78 -0.88 10.49 7.99
N GLU A 79 -1.18 9.21 7.92
CA GLU A 79 -2.35 8.63 8.54
C GLU A 79 -2.37 8.86 10.05
N PHE A 80 -1.30 8.48 10.76
CA PHE A 80 -1.29 8.59 12.23
C PHE A 80 -1.01 10.00 12.76
N THR A 81 -0.39 10.89 11.97
CA THR A 81 -0.08 12.26 12.42
C THR A 81 -1.13 13.28 12.03
N THR A 82 -1.86 13.05 10.94
CA THR A 82 -2.75 14.08 10.35
C THR A 82 -4.15 13.54 10.11
N MET A 83 -4.31 12.54 9.24
CA MET A 83 -5.61 12.09 8.75
C MET A 83 -6.50 11.54 9.87
N TYR A 84 -6.06 10.49 10.55
CA TYR A 84 -6.84 9.88 11.63
C TYR A 84 -7.03 10.77 12.85
N PRO A 85 -6.06 11.58 13.31
CA PRO A 85 -6.33 12.60 14.33
C PRO A 85 -7.40 13.61 13.95
N GLU A 86 -7.51 13.99 12.68
CA GLU A 86 -8.62 14.85 12.21
C GLU A 86 -9.96 14.12 12.25
N PHE A 87 -10.00 12.88 11.79
CA PHE A 87 -11.21 12.04 11.84
C PHE A 87 -11.66 11.78 13.28
N HIS A 88 -10.71 11.55 14.20
CA HIS A 88 -11.03 11.41 15.62
C HIS A 88 -11.67 12.67 16.20
N ARG A 89 -11.14 13.87 15.90
CA ARG A 89 -11.74 15.14 16.34
C ARG A 89 -13.17 15.31 15.82
N ALA A 90 -13.42 14.95 14.56
CA ALA A 90 -14.77 14.99 13.98
C ALA A 90 -15.71 14.01 14.70
N ALA A 91 -15.28 12.76 14.92
CA ALA A 91 -16.07 11.75 15.62
C ALA A 91 -16.40 12.16 17.08
N VAL A 92 -15.46 12.83 17.76
CA VAL A 92 -15.70 13.40 19.10
C VAL A 92 -16.76 14.50 19.03
N HIS A 93 -16.64 15.42 18.09
CA HIS A 93 -17.60 16.51 17.90
C HIS A 93 -19.02 16.01 17.60
N GLU A 94 -19.13 14.92 16.83
CA GLU A 94 -20.40 14.29 16.46
C GLU A 94 -20.96 13.34 17.53
N GLY A 95 -20.20 13.04 18.59
CA GLY A 95 -20.59 12.09 19.63
C GLY A 95 -20.60 10.62 19.16
N ASN A 96 -19.93 10.29 18.07
CA ASN A 96 -19.87 8.93 17.51
C ASN A 96 -18.77 8.10 18.20
N THR A 97 -19.12 7.46 19.33
CA THR A 97 -18.18 6.69 20.15
C THR A 97 -17.56 5.50 19.40
N GLN A 98 -18.32 4.83 18.51
CA GLN A 98 -17.78 3.69 17.75
C GLN A 98 -16.70 4.15 16.77
N ALA A 99 -16.95 5.25 16.05
CA ALA A 99 -15.95 5.82 15.15
C ALA A 99 -14.72 6.34 15.90
N GLN A 100 -14.88 6.91 17.11
CA GLN A 100 -13.75 7.34 17.95
C GLN A 100 -12.83 6.16 18.29
N LEU A 101 -13.40 5.03 18.72
CA LEU A 101 -12.62 3.83 19.09
C LEU A 101 -11.92 3.23 17.87
N GLU A 102 -12.61 3.11 16.75
CA GLU A 102 -12.05 2.61 15.50
C GLU A 102 -10.85 3.46 15.06
N VAL A 103 -11.03 4.78 15.02
CA VAL A 103 -9.96 5.69 14.58
C VAL A 103 -8.77 5.72 15.53
N LEU A 104 -8.97 5.59 16.85
CA LEU A 104 -7.87 5.47 17.81
C LEU A 104 -7.04 4.20 17.58
N LEU A 105 -7.70 3.10 17.23
CA LEU A 105 -7.00 1.87 16.86
C LEU A 105 -6.15 2.10 15.60
N GLN A 106 -6.73 2.71 14.56
CA GLN A 106 -6.01 3.00 13.31
C GLN A 106 -4.80 3.92 13.52
N ILE A 107 -4.89 4.93 14.39
CA ILE A 107 -3.73 5.78 14.75
C ILE A 107 -2.58 4.93 15.31
N THR A 108 -2.90 3.97 16.16
CA THR A 108 -1.90 3.10 16.79
C THR A 108 -1.28 2.17 15.76
N GLU A 109 -2.10 1.51 14.95
CA GLU A 109 -1.67 0.55 13.93
C GLU A 109 -0.84 1.23 12.82
N SER A 110 -1.27 2.38 12.29
CA SER A 110 -0.50 3.11 11.27
C SER A 110 0.86 3.58 11.80
N LYS A 111 0.96 3.94 13.09
CA LYS A 111 2.25 4.24 13.70
C LYS A 111 3.17 3.00 13.75
N GLU A 112 2.64 1.85 14.14
CA GLU A 112 3.38 0.59 14.15
C GLU A 112 3.81 0.16 12.74
N HIS A 113 2.94 0.31 11.75
CA HIS A 113 3.25 0.05 10.34
C HIS A 113 4.39 0.93 9.84
N ALA A 114 4.35 2.24 10.10
CA ALA A 114 5.43 3.15 9.74
C ALA A 114 6.79 2.70 10.31
N GLU A 115 6.83 2.31 11.60
CA GLU A 115 8.06 1.81 12.24
C GLU A 115 8.52 0.45 11.64
N GLN A 116 7.59 -0.44 11.32
CA GLN A 116 7.90 -1.71 10.66
C GLN A 116 8.50 -1.47 9.26
N PHE A 117 7.92 -0.59 8.43
CA PHE A 117 8.45 -0.25 7.11
C PHE A 117 9.83 0.41 7.20
N LYS A 118 10.08 1.31 8.17
CA LYS A 118 11.41 1.88 8.43
C LYS A 118 12.44 0.79 8.77
N ALA A 119 12.07 -0.18 9.60
CA ALA A 119 12.95 -1.28 9.96
C ALA A 119 13.26 -2.19 8.75
N VAL A 120 12.27 -2.45 7.89
CA VAL A 120 12.46 -3.20 6.64
C VAL A 120 13.37 -2.44 5.68
N LEU A 121 13.17 -1.14 5.51
CA LEU A 121 14.01 -0.28 4.68
C LEU A 121 15.48 -0.32 5.14
N ALA A 122 15.74 -0.14 6.43
CA ALA A 122 17.09 -0.19 7.00
C ALA A 122 17.79 -1.55 6.76
N LYS A 123 17.04 -2.66 6.80
CA LYS A 123 17.57 -4.00 6.45
C LYS A 123 17.86 -4.12 4.96
N ALA A 124 16.97 -3.62 4.11
CA ALA A 124 17.14 -3.64 2.66
C ALA A 124 18.36 -2.83 2.23
N GLU A 125 18.54 -1.63 2.77
CA GLU A 125 19.70 -0.77 2.50
C GLU A 125 21.04 -1.45 2.86
N LYS A 126 21.12 -2.10 4.01
CA LYS A 126 22.29 -2.89 4.40
C LYS A 126 22.60 -4.01 3.42
N ARG A 127 21.55 -4.70 2.93
CA ARG A 127 21.68 -5.77 1.93
C ARG A 127 22.16 -5.24 0.59
N PHE A 128 21.59 -4.13 0.11
CA PHE A 128 22.00 -3.49 -1.14
C PHE A 128 23.45 -3.00 -1.08
N ALA A 129 23.86 -2.37 0.02
CA ALA A 129 25.25 -1.95 0.23
C ALA A 129 26.24 -3.13 0.26
N ALA A 130 25.83 -4.27 0.81
CA ALA A 130 26.65 -5.48 0.79
C ALA A 130 26.80 -6.07 -0.62
N LEU A 131 25.70 -6.12 -1.40
CA LEU A 131 25.70 -6.57 -2.80
C LEU A 131 26.58 -5.65 -3.66
N GLN A 132 26.46 -4.35 -3.54
CA GLN A 132 27.28 -3.39 -4.27
C GLN A 132 28.79 -3.65 -4.05
N LYS A 133 29.23 -3.89 -2.81
CA LYS A 133 30.63 -4.22 -2.50
C LYS A 133 31.10 -5.53 -3.13
N VAL A 134 30.18 -6.49 -3.31
CA VAL A 134 30.48 -7.75 -4.02
C VAL A 134 30.68 -7.48 -5.51
N GLU A 135 29.76 -6.73 -6.13
CA GLU A 135 29.85 -6.37 -7.55
C GLU A 135 31.09 -5.55 -7.88
N GLU A 136 31.45 -4.59 -7.02
CA GLU A 136 32.70 -3.83 -7.16
C GLU A 136 33.93 -4.72 -7.11
N ARG A 137 33.96 -5.77 -6.27
CA ARG A 137 35.05 -6.75 -6.23
C ARG A 137 35.10 -7.57 -7.50
N HIS A 138 33.97 -8.03 -8.01
CA HIS A 138 33.88 -8.76 -9.27
C HIS A 138 34.39 -7.91 -10.44
N ALA A 139 33.94 -6.66 -10.54
CA ALA A 139 34.36 -5.74 -11.58
C ALA A 139 35.87 -5.51 -11.56
N LYS A 140 36.49 -5.33 -10.38
CA LYS A 140 37.93 -5.20 -10.22
C LYS A 140 38.68 -6.48 -10.62
N ALA A 141 38.17 -7.66 -10.25
CA ALA A 141 38.77 -8.93 -10.65
C ALA A 141 38.74 -9.13 -12.16
N TYR A 142 37.65 -8.82 -12.83
CA TYR A 142 37.56 -8.88 -14.30
C TYR A 142 38.49 -7.89 -14.98
N GLN A 143 38.63 -6.67 -14.45
CA GLN A 143 39.56 -5.69 -14.98
C GLN A 143 41.02 -6.17 -14.86
N GLN A 144 41.42 -6.76 -13.72
CA GLN A 144 42.74 -7.30 -13.51
C GLN A 144 43.07 -8.41 -14.53
N VAL A 145 42.12 -9.33 -14.78
CA VAL A 145 42.31 -10.39 -15.81
C VAL A 145 42.50 -9.77 -17.20
N LYS A 146 41.68 -8.77 -17.54
CA LYS A 146 41.77 -8.06 -18.82
C LYS A 146 43.15 -7.38 -19.01
N ASP A 147 43.68 -6.79 -17.95
CA ASP A 147 44.96 -6.06 -17.97
C ASP A 147 46.16 -7.01 -18.07
N THR A 148 45.97 -8.33 -17.90
CA THR A 148 47.01 -9.38 -18.02
C THR A 148 46.99 -10.09 -19.36
N LEU A 149 46.02 -9.80 -20.25
CA LEU A 149 45.92 -10.33 -21.62
C LEU A 149 46.55 -9.38 -22.61
#